data_cfa9964df858a05da57e71f71bdea90f
#
_entry.id   cfa9964df858a05da57e71f71bdea90f
#
_cell.length_a   1.000
_cell.length_b   1.000
_cell.length_c   1.000
_cell.angle_alpha   90.00
_cell.angle_beta   90.00
_cell.angle_gamma   90.00
#
_symmetry.space_group_name_H-M   'P 1'
#
loop_
_entity.id
_entity.type
_entity.pdbx_description
1 polymer ?
#
loop_
_entity_poly.entity_id
_entity_poly.type
_entity_poly.pdbx_seq_one_letter_code
_entity_poly.pdbx_strand_id
1 'polypeptide(L)'
;VKDVFKKQQIPYTSYFTTPTPLNNWLWYVVAATDSGYHIGYRSLFDKERKIDFHFIHRNDSLLKPVTDHADLQKLLRFSKGYYTVQQQNDTLVFNDIRFGQMIGWKDAGAPFVFYYYLQHPSQNDFVIQRGRFARWDMDALRVLVRRIRGE
;
A
#
# COMPACT_ATOMS: atom_id res chain seq x y z
N VAL A 1 17.84 1.72 -3.32
CA VAL A 1 16.66 0.98 -3.81
C VAL A 1 16.91 0.44 -5.21
N LYS A 2 17.33 1.25 -6.20
CA LYS A 2 17.60 0.78 -7.59
C LYS A 2 18.56 -0.42 -7.64
N ASP A 3 19.63 -0.40 -6.86
CA ASP A 3 20.57 -1.52 -6.80
C ASP A 3 19.93 -2.79 -6.23
N VAL A 4 18.96 -2.65 -5.32
CA VAL A 4 18.20 -3.78 -4.79
C VAL A 4 17.31 -4.37 -5.88
N PHE A 5 16.58 -3.54 -6.63
CA PHE A 5 15.76 -4.01 -7.76
C PHE A 5 16.61 -4.79 -8.76
N LYS A 6 17.77 -4.26 -9.13
CA LYS A 6 18.69 -4.92 -10.06
C LYS A 6 19.19 -6.27 -9.52
N LYS A 7 19.63 -6.30 -8.25
CA LYS A 7 20.16 -7.53 -7.62
C LYS A 7 19.10 -8.60 -7.44
N GLN A 8 17.89 -8.20 -7.09
CA GLN A 8 16.76 -9.12 -6.85
C GLN A 8 15.93 -9.37 -8.12
N GLN A 9 16.34 -8.82 -9.27
CA GLN A 9 15.63 -8.97 -10.55
C GLN A 9 14.14 -8.57 -10.46
N ILE A 10 13.83 -7.53 -9.67
CA ILE A 10 12.47 -7.00 -9.54
C ILE A 10 12.14 -6.16 -10.78
N PRO A 11 11.18 -6.58 -11.61
CA PRO A 11 10.75 -5.78 -12.76
C PRO A 11 9.97 -4.56 -12.27
N TYR A 12 10.16 -3.42 -12.91
CA TYR A 12 9.38 -2.23 -12.64
C TYR A 12 9.37 -1.27 -13.84
N THR A 13 8.24 -0.62 -14.05
CA THR A 13 8.10 0.50 -14.99
C THR A 13 8.34 1.84 -14.30
N SER A 14 7.91 1.95 -13.05
CA SER A 14 8.17 3.10 -12.18
C SER A 14 8.25 2.66 -10.72
N TYR A 15 8.78 3.52 -9.84
CA TYR A 15 8.80 3.24 -8.42
C TYR A 15 8.74 4.53 -7.61
N PHE A 16 8.32 4.43 -6.36
CA PHE A 16 8.49 5.48 -5.37
C PHE A 16 8.85 4.91 -4.00
N THR A 17 9.32 5.77 -3.14
CA THR A 17 9.57 5.47 -1.74
C THR A 17 9.01 6.58 -0.87
N THR A 18 8.46 6.22 0.28
CA THR A 18 7.98 7.16 1.29
C THR A 18 8.32 6.67 2.68
N PRO A 19 8.63 7.53 3.65
CA PRO A 19 8.84 7.07 5.01
C PRO A 19 7.54 6.51 5.59
N THR A 20 7.65 5.54 6.48
CA THR A 20 6.50 5.05 7.24
C THR A 20 6.07 6.08 8.29
N PRO A 21 4.82 6.02 8.78
CA PRO A 21 4.34 6.98 9.78
C PRO A 21 5.26 7.09 11.00
N LEU A 22 5.37 8.28 11.56
CA LEU A 22 6.08 8.63 12.79
C LEU A 22 7.61 8.45 12.77
N ASN A 23 8.23 8.15 11.63
CA ASN A 23 9.68 8.03 11.56
C ASN A 23 10.22 8.29 10.13
N ASN A 24 11.56 8.48 10.02
CA ASN A 24 12.30 8.63 8.77
C ASN A 24 13.32 7.51 8.56
N TRP A 25 13.25 6.45 9.35
CA TRP A 25 14.23 5.36 9.31
C TRP A 25 13.73 4.14 8.54
N LEU A 26 12.43 3.87 8.61
CA LEU A 26 11.77 2.79 7.87
C LEU A 26 11.03 3.36 6.66
N TRP A 27 11.33 2.85 5.49
CA TRP A 27 10.80 3.32 4.22
C TRP A 27 9.91 2.27 3.57
N TYR A 28 8.76 2.71 3.15
CA TYR A 28 7.85 1.97 2.29
C TYR A 28 8.32 2.11 0.84
N VAL A 29 8.48 1.00 0.15
CA VAL A 29 9.02 0.92 -1.21
C VAL A 29 8.01 0.26 -2.11
N VAL A 30 7.64 0.92 -3.20
CA VAL A 30 6.70 0.41 -4.20
C VAL A 30 7.37 0.43 -5.56
N ALA A 31 7.41 -0.73 -6.22
CA ALA A 31 7.82 -0.89 -7.60
C ALA A 31 6.60 -1.29 -8.44
N ALA A 32 6.19 -0.42 -9.37
CA ALA A 32 5.04 -0.66 -10.23
C ALA A 32 5.43 -1.49 -11.44
N THR A 33 4.54 -2.40 -11.83
CA THR A 33 4.57 -3.16 -13.07
C THR A 33 3.26 -2.95 -13.84
N ASP A 34 3.14 -3.53 -15.02
CA ASP A 34 1.90 -3.44 -15.81
C ASP A 34 0.71 -4.11 -15.11
N SER A 35 0.93 -5.16 -14.33
CA SER A 35 -0.12 -5.96 -13.68
C SER A 35 -0.32 -5.68 -12.19
N GLY A 36 0.59 -4.93 -11.55
CA GLY A 36 0.51 -4.69 -10.10
C GLY A 36 1.78 -4.07 -9.53
N TYR A 37 2.04 -4.37 -8.27
CA TYR A 37 3.08 -3.71 -7.50
C TYR A 37 3.86 -4.70 -6.62
N HIS A 38 5.18 -4.57 -6.63
CA HIS A 38 6.03 -5.14 -5.60
C HIS A 38 6.16 -4.14 -4.46
N ILE A 39 5.71 -4.54 -3.28
CA ILE A 39 5.69 -3.70 -2.09
C ILE A 39 6.61 -4.31 -1.04
N GLY A 40 7.44 -3.47 -0.43
CA GLY A 40 8.34 -3.88 0.63
C GLY A 40 8.74 -2.74 1.55
N TYR A 41 9.46 -3.07 2.59
CA TYR A 41 9.92 -2.11 3.60
C TYR A 41 11.44 -2.18 3.75
N ARG A 42 12.08 -1.02 3.84
CA ARG A 42 13.51 -0.91 4.03
C ARG A 42 13.86 0.04 5.15
N SER A 43 14.63 -0.45 6.12
CA SER A 43 15.25 0.40 7.13
C SER A 43 16.58 0.98 6.64
N LEU A 44 16.94 2.16 7.13
CA LEU A 44 18.29 2.71 6.98
C LEU A 44 19.33 1.89 7.75
N PHE A 45 18.91 1.11 8.74
CA PHE A 45 19.78 0.26 9.57
C PHE A 45 19.83 -1.19 9.09
N ASP A 46 19.16 -1.54 7.98
CA ASP A 46 19.25 -2.88 7.40
C ASP A 46 20.68 -3.16 6.96
N LYS A 47 21.30 -4.19 7.53
CA LYS A 47 22.67 -4.62 7.21
C LYS A 47 22.75 -5.19 5.80
N GLU A 48 21.73 -5.93 5.39
CA GLU A 48 21.65 -6.53 4.07
C GLU A 48 21.02 -5.57 3.06
N ARG A 49 21.56 -5.59 1.84
CA ARG A 49 20.97 -4.85 0.70
C ARG A 49 19.88 -5.69 0.01
N LYS A 50 18.91 -6.15 0.83
CA LYS A 50 17.77 -6.94 0.38
C LYS A 50 16.49 -6.28 0.89
N ILE A 51 15.40 -6.39 0.14
CA ILE A 51 14.05 -6.02 0.55
C ILE A 51 13.15 -7.23 0.27
N ASP A 52 12.40 -7.66 1.28
CA ASP A 52 11.40 -8.70 1.07
C ASP A 52 10.15 -8.04 0.46
N PHE A 53 9.95 -8.33 -0.83
CA PHE A 53 8.82 -7.81 -1.59
C PHE A 53 7.69 -8.83 -1.61
N HIS A 54 6.46 -8.34 -1.43
CA HIS A 54 5.25 -9.07 -1.78
C HIS A 54 4.60 -8.41 -2.98
N PHE A 55 3.94 -9.20 -3.82
CA PHE A 55 3.28 -8.71 -5.02
C PHE A 55 1.78 -8.53 -4.78
N ILE A 56 1.25 -7.38 -5.21
CA ILE A 56 -0.18 -7.07 -5.15
C ILE A 56 -0.67 -6.77 -6.56
N HIS A 57 -1.68 -7.48 -7.00
CA HIS A 57 -2.33 -7.25 -8.29
C HIS A 57 -3.11 -5.93 -8.30
N ARG A 58 -3.06 -5.20 -9.42
CA ARG A 58 -3.84 -3.97 -9.60
C ARG A 58 -5.33 -4.23 -9.78
N ASN A 59 -5.66 -5.33 -10.47
CA ASN A 59 -7.02 -5.81 -10.69
C ASN A 59 -7.94 -4.84 -11.43
N ASP A 60 -7.44 -4.16 -12.45
CA ASP A 60 -8.18 -3.18 -13.27
C ASP A 60 -9.47 -3.75 -13.86
N SER A 61 -9.50 -5.05 -14.14
CA SER A 61 -10.68 -5.72 -14.69
C SER A 61 -11.91 -5.61 -13.80
N LEU A 62 -11.73 -5.46 -12.48
CA LEU A 62 -12.83 -5.30 -11.53
C LEU A 62 -13.52 -3.93 -11.64
N LEU A 63 -12.89 -2.95 -12.29
CA LEU A 63 -13.48 -1.62 -12.49
C LEU A 63 -14.48 -1.56 -13.65
N LYS A 64 -14.49 -2.55 -14.55
CA LYS A 64 -15.37 -2.57 -15.71
C LYS A 64 -16.87 -2.37 -15.41
N PRO A 65 -17.44 -2.98 -14.35
CA PRO A 65 -18.85 -2.85 -14.01
C PRO A 65 -19.20 -1.58 -13.21
N VAL A 66 -18.23 -0.73 -12.87
CA VAL A 66 -18.49 0.46 -12.06
C VAL A 66 -19.27 1.49 -12.88
N THR A 67 -20.48 1.84 -12.42
CA THR A 67 -21.40 2.71 -13.14
C THR A 67 -21.13 4.21 -12.95
N ASP A 68 -20.55 4.60 -11.81
CA ASP A 68 -20.18 5.99 -11.55
C ASP A 68 -18.78 6.31 -12.08
N HIS A 69 -18.72 6.63 -13.35
CA HIS A 69 -17.46 6.96 -14.01
C HIS A 69 -16.82 8.26 -13.51
N ALA A 70 -17.59 9.23 -13.01
CA ALA A 70 -17.07 10.53 -12.61
C ALA A 70 -16.22 10.42 -11.34
N ASP A 71 -16.70 9.74 -10.32
CA ASP A 71 -15.97 9.55 -9.07
C ASP A 71 -14.80 8.58 -9.24
N LEU A 72 -14.98 7.52 -10.03
CA LEU A 72 -13.88 6.64 -10.42
C LEU A 72 -12.74 7.42 -11.10
N GLN A 73 -13.07 8.31 -12.05
CA GLN A 73 -12.06 9.14 -12.71
C GLN A 73 -11.34 10.09 -11.76
N LYS A 74 -12.04 10.63 -10.76
CA LYS A 74 -11.41 11.43 -9.70
C LYS A 74 -10.42 10.59 -8.87
N LEU A 75 -10.81 9.36 -8.47
CA LEU A 75 -9.94 8.45 -7.71
C LEU A 75 -8.72 8.02 -8.52
N LEU A 76 -8.89 7.66 -9.79
CA LEU A 76 -7.79 7.31 -10.70
C LEU A 76 -6.79 8.47 -10.85
N ARG A 77 -7.30 9.70 -11.02
CA ARG A 77 -6.46 10.90 -11.10
C ARG A 77 -5.77 11.20 -9.77
N PHE A 78 -6.50 11.11 -8.67
CA PHE A 78 -5.97 11.36 -7.33
C PHE A 78 -4.85 10.37 -6.97
N SER A 79 -5.05 9.08 -7.24
CA SER A 79 -4.06 8.03 -6.96
C SER A 79 -2.81 8.08 -7.87
N LYS A 80 -2.84 8.91 -8.94
CA LYS A 80 -1.76 9.01 -9.94
C LYS A 80 -1.39 7.65 -10.55
N GLY A 81 -2.37 6.74 -10.70
CA GLY A 81 -2.17 5.39 -11.20
C GLY A 81 -1.63 4.38 -10.18
N TYR A 82 -1.36 4.79 -8.94
CA TYR A 82 -0.92 3.90 -7.86
C TYR A 82 -2.10 3.45 -7.01
N TYR A 83 -2.83 2.46 -7.51
CA TYR A 83 -4.02 1.92 -6.85
C TYR A 83 -4.14 0.41 -7.05
N THR A 84 -4.92 -0.23 -6.20
CA THR A 84 -5.37 -1.61 -6.39
C THR A 84 -6.86 -1.70 -6.10
N VAL A 85 -7.52 -2.65 -6.73
CA VAL A 85 -8.95 -2.92 -6.53
C VAL A 85 -9.12 -4.31 -5.95
N GLN A 86 -9.96 -4.44 -4.95
CA GLN A 86 -10.26 -5.70 -4.28
C GLN A 86 -11.78 -5.91 -4.21
N GLN A 87 -12.21 -7.14 -4.45
CA GLN A 87 -13.57 -7.55 -4.14
C GLN A 87 -13.65 -7.86 -2.64
N GLN A 88 -14.55 -7.20 -1.93
CA GLN A 88 -14.83 -7.47 -0.53
C GLN A 88 -16.32 -7.67 -0.35
N ASN A 89 -16.74 -8.91 -0.17
CA ASN A 89 -18.15 -9.30 -0.21
C ASN A 89 -18.82 -8.80 -1.50
N ASP A 90 -19.89 -8.03 -1.40
CA ASP A 90 -20.67 -7.50 -2.53
C ASP A 90 -20.19 -6.12 -3.00
N THR A 91 -19.05 -5.62 -2.51
CA THR A 91 -18.55 -4.31 -2.87
C THR A 91 -17.12 -4.35 -3.43
N LEU A 92 -16.77 -3.33 -4.20
CA LEU A 92 -15.40 -3.09 -4.66
C LEU A 92 -14.73 -2.06 -3.77
N VAL A 93 -13.52 -2.37 -3.33
CA VAL A 93 -12.67 -1.48 -2.55
C VAL A 93 -11.54 -0.98 -3.43
N PHE A 94 -11.49 0.31 -3.67
CA PHE A 94 -10.39 1.00 -4.32
C PHE A 94 -9.38 1.46 -3.27
N ASN A 95 -8.14 0.99 -3.35
CA ASN A 95 -7.08 1.34 -2.42
C ASN A 95 -6.08 2.28 -3.10
N ASP A 96 -5.80 3.43 -2.50
CA ASP A 96 -4.66 4.27 -2.88
C ASP A 96 -3.41 3.78 -2.14
N ILE A 97 -2.49 3.17 -2.87
CA ILE A 97 -1.33 2.53 -2.27
C ILE A 97 -0.19 3.49 -1.91
N ARG A 98 -0.27 4.75 -2.29
CA ARG A 98 0.81 5.73 -2.09
C ARG A 98 1.09 6.04 -0.61
N PHE A 99 0.09 5.87 0.23
CA PHE A 99 0.16 6.18 1.65
C PHE A 99 0.51 4.98 2.52
N GLY A 100 0.81 3.83 1.90
CA GLY A 100 1.18 2.61 2.58
C GLY A 100 0.02 1.86 3.21
N GLN A 101 0.37 0.85 3.98
CA GLN A 101 -0.54 -0.02 4.72
C GLN A 101 -0.50 0.34 6.21
N MET A 102 -1.57 0.04 6.93
CA MET A 102 -1.73 0.40 8.36
C MET A 102 -0.60 -0.15 9.24
N ILE A 103 -0.23 -1.40 9.05
CA ILE A 103 0.86 -2.11 9.76
C ILE A 103 1.62 -3.02 8.78
N GLY A 104 1.83 -2.56 7.55
CA GLY A 104 2.37 -3.39 6.48
C GLY A 104 3.78 -3.93 6.74
N TRP A 105 4.55 -3.29 7.61
CA TRP A 105 5.85 -3.81 8.09
C TRP A 105 5.72 -5.05 8.97
N LYS A 106 4.54 -5.31 9.55
CA LYS A 106 4.22 -6.46 10.37
C LYS A 106 3.40 -7.50 9.60
N ASP A 107 2.46 -7.02 8.79
CA ASP A 107 1.50 -7.86 8.06
C ASP A 107 1.36 -7.35 6.62
N ALA A 108 1.89 -8.13 5.67
CA ALA A 108 1.80 -7.82 4.24
C ALA A 108 0.36 -7.78 3.71
N GLY A 109 -0.59 -8.44 4.37
CA GLY A 109 -2.01 -8.41 4.07
C GLY A 109 -2.78 -7.28 4.74
N ALA A 110 -2.10 -6.41 5.50
CA ALA A 110 -2.76 -5.29 6.19
C ALA A 110 -3.46 -4.35 5.19
N PRO A 111 -4.63 -3.78 5.54
CA PRO A 111 -5.33 -2.85 4.68
C PRO A 111 -4.51 -1.58 4.43
N PHE A 112 -4.73 -0.97 3.28
CA PHE A 112 -4.15 0.33 2.96
C PHE A 112 -4.75 1.44 3.83
N VAL A 113 -3.97 2.51 4.03
CA VAL A 113 -4.39 3.67 4.85
C VAL A 113 -5.57 4.40 4.22
N PHE A 114 -5.57 4.54 2.88
CA PHE A 114 -6.67 5.17 2.15
C PHE A 114 -7.32 4.15 1.22
N TYR A 115 -8.62 3.95 1.43
CA TYR A 115 -9.47 3.13 0.60
C TYR A 115 -10.86 3.73 0.45
N TYR A 116 -11.57 3.33 -0.61
CA TYR A 116 -12.89 3.86 -0.98
C TYR A 116 -13.77 2.71 -1.45
N TYR A 117 -15.02 2.70 -0.99
CA TYR A 117 -16.04 1.77 -1.49
C TYR A 117 -16.69 2.34 -2.76
N LEU A 118 -16.58 1.63 -3.88
CA LEU A 118 -17.03 2.18 -5.17
C LEU A 118 -18.55 2.10 -5.37
N GLN A 119 -19.23 1.23 -4.65
CA GLN A 119 -20.67 0.98 -4.81
C GLN A 119 -21.51 1.38 -3.59
N HIS A 120 -20.88 1.85 -2.55
CA HIS A 120 -21.55 2.27 -1.31
C HIS A 120 -21.03 3.63 -0.84
N PRO A 121 -21.46 4.74 -1.48
CA PRO A 121 -21.00 6.09 -1.13
C PRO A 121 -21.23 6.45 0.33
N SER A 122 -22.31 5.96 0.95
CA SER A 122 -22.60 6.19 2.37
C SER A 122 -21.58 5.58 3.33
N GLN A 123 -20.72 4.65 2.85
CA GLN A 123 -19.65 4.07 3.64
C GLN A 123 -18.31 4.80 3.46
N ASN A 124 -18.28 5.81 2.59
CA ASN A 124 -17.09 6.62 2.28
C ASN A 124 -17.04 7.93 3.08
N ASP A 125 -17.80 8.06 4.15
CA ASP A 125 -17.69 9.21 5.03
C ASP A 125 -16.28 9.34 5.60
N PHE A 126 -15.80 10.55 5.80
CA PHE A 126 -14.49 10.90 6.38
C PHE A 126 -14.18 10.18 7.71
N VAL A 127 -15.19 9.59 8.29
CA VAL A 127 -15.13 8.72 9.47
C VAL A 127 -14.32 7.43 9.26
N ILE A 128 -14.05 7.03 8.03
CA ILE A 128 -13.17 5.88 7.70
C ILE A 128 -11.78 6.01 8.34
N GLN A 129 -11.36 7.21 8.64
CA GLN A 129 -10.11 7.43 9.39
C GLN A 129 -10.18 7.05 10.89
N ARG A 130 -11.34 6.74 11.45
CA ARG A 130 -11.44 6.30 12.86
C ARG A 130 -10.74 4.97 13.13
N GLY A 131 -10.62 4.10 12.12
CA GLY A 131 -9.88 2.84 12.24
C GLY A 131 -8.37 2.94 12.08
N ARG A 132 -7.83 4.12 11.80
CA ARG A 132 -6.43 4.32 11.42
C ARG A 132 -5.44 3.83 12.47
N PHE A 133 -5.78 3.93 13.74
CA PHE A 133 -4.96 3.48 14.87
C PHE A 133 -5.53 2.26 15.60
N ALA A 134 -6.67 1.71 15.16
CA ALA A 134 -7.31 0.58 15.83
C ALA A 134 -6.47 -0.70 15.86
N ARG A 135 -5.47 -0.81 14.96
CA ARG A 135 -4.52 -1.92 14.89
C ARG A 135 -3.13 -1.57 15.46
N TRP A 136 -2.99 -0.38 16.03
CA TRP A 136 -1.75 0.06 16.68
C TRP A 136 -1.80 -0.35 18.15
N ASP A 137 -1.44 -1.59 18.41
CA ASP A 137 -1.21 -2.11 19.75
C ASP A 137 0.28 -2.02 20.12
N MET A 138 0.60 -2.35 21.35
CA MET A 138 1.99 -2.38 21.84
C MET A 138 2.88 -3.36 21.07
N ASP A 139 2.28 -4.41 20.49
CA ASP A 139 2.99 -5.37 19.67
C ASP A 139 3.35 -4.78 18.31
N ALA A 140 2.42 -4.06 17.65
CA ALA A 140 2.70 -3.35 16.40
C ALA A 140 3.81 -2.31 16.56
N LEU A 141 3.84 -1.58 17.69
CA LEU A 141 4.92 -0.64 18.01
C LEU A 141 6.25 -1.36 18.25
N ARG A 142 6.22 -2.47 18.95
CA ARG A 142 7.43 -3.28 19.24
C ARG A 142 8.02 -3.84 17.93
N VAL A 143 7.17 -4.37 17.04
CA VAL A 143 7.58 -4.85 15.72
C VAL A 143 8.10 -3.70 14.86
N LEU A 144 7.47 -2.51 14.89
CA LEU A 144 7.96 -1.32 14.20
C LEU A 144 9.39 -0.97 14.65
N VAL A 145 9.65 -0.92 15.95
CA VAL A 145 10.97 -0.59 16.49
C VAL A 145 12.02 -1.63 16.07
N ARG A 146 11.69 -2.92 16.11
CA ARG A 146 12.59 -3.98 15.62
C ARG A 146 12.87 -3.79 14.13
N ARG A 147 11.83 -3.60 13.34
CA ARG A 147 11.99 -3.43 11.88
C ARG A 147 12.77 -2.16 11.52
N ILE A 148 12.65 -1.08 12.30
CA ILE A 148 13.49 0.11 12.18
C ILE A 148 14.96 -0.25 12.44
N ARG A 149 15.25 -1.07 13.45
CA ARG A 149 16.63 -1.49 13.80
C ARG A 149 17.24 -2.47 12.79
N GLY A 150 16.49 -2.94 11.81
CA GLY A 150 16.95 -3.93 10.82
C GLY A 150 16.94 -5.36 11.36
N GLU A 151 16.04 -5.63 12.31
CA GLU A 151 15.83 -6.95 12.93
C GLU A 151 14.56 -7.63 12.38
#